data_3f7d759369622f0a5be696ab645220bf
#
_entry.id   3f7d759369622f0a5be696ab645220bf
#
_cell.length_a   1.000
_cell.length_b   1.000
_cell.length_c   1.000
_cell.angle_alpha   90.00
_cell.angle_beta   90.00
_cell.angle_gamma   90.00
#
_symmetry.space_group_name_H-M   'P 1'
#
loop_
_entity.id
_entity.type
_entity.pdbx_description
1 polymer ?
#
loop_
_entity_poly.entity_id
_entity_poly.type
_entity_poly.pdbx_seq_one_letter_code
_entity_poly.pdbx_strand_id
1 'polypeptide(L)'
;MVTTAEKTNIGYITQIIGPVVDVKFPSGKLPQIYNALTIKGTNEAGQELNLTVEVQQLLGDNQIRAVAMSSTDGLVRGLEVVDTGAPISVPVGKATLGRIFNVLGEPVDNRGPVNNQETLPIHRPAPKLTELETKPSVFETGIKVVDLLTPYRRGGKIGLFGGAGVGKTVIMMELINNIATQHGGVSVFAGVGERTREGNDLYNEMIESGVINNENLNESKIALVYGQMNEPPGARMRVGLSGLTMAEYFRDVNKQDVLLFIDNIFRFVQAGSEVSALLGRMPSAVGYQPTLGTDVGQLQERITSTTEGSITSIQAVYVPADDLTDPAPATTFAHLDGTTVLSRSLAAKGIYPAVDPLGSTSTMLQPNIVGDEHYNTARAVQSTLQRYKELQDIIAILGLDELSEEDRLIVARARKVERFLSQPFFVAEVFTGSPGKYVKLEDTIKGFQKILSGELDDLPEQAFYLVGDINEAIAKAEKLKG
;
A
#
# COMPACT_ATOMS: atom_id res chain seq x y z
N MET A 1 -43.41 -14.86 21.18
CA MET A 1 -42.47 -13.83 20.74
C MET A 1 -42.96 -13.34 19.39
N VAL A 2 -43.49 -12.13 19.33
CA VAL A 2 -43.95 -11.52 18.10
C VAL A 2 -42.69 -10.95 17.43
N THR A 3 -42.19 -11.60 16.38
CA THR A 3 -41.24 -11.05 15.47
C THR A 3 -41.89 -9.87 14.75
N THR A 4 -41.67 -8.66 15.23
CA THR A 4 -41.93 -7.46 14.45
C THR A 4 -41.03 -7.52 13.23
N ALA A 5 -41.61 -7.82 12.06
CA ALA A 5 -40.93 -7.58 10.79
C ALA A 5 -40.51 -6.11 10.80
N GLU A 6 -39.19 -5.83 10.80
CA GLU A 6 -38.69 -4.49 10.64
C GLU A 6 -39.26 -3.95 9.34
N LYS A 7 -40.08 -2.88 9.45
CA LYS A 7 -40.65 -2.23 8.27
C LYS A 7 -39.46 -1.64 7.46
N THR A 8 -39.16 -2.27 6.37
CA THR A 8 -38.15 -1.80 5.40
C THR A 8 -38.40 -0.34 5.08
N ASN A 9 -37.39 0.49 5.28
CA ASN A 9 -37.46 1.92 4.99
C ASN A 9 -37.24 2.12 3.49
N ILE A 10 -38.27 2.54 2.77
CA ILE A 10 -38.27 2.67 1.31
C ILE A 10 -38.40 4.13 0.93
N GLY A 11 -37.49 4.60 0.07
CA GLY A 11 -37.54 5.89 -0.60
C GLY A 11 -37.67 5.74 -2.12
N TYR A 12 -37.74 6.87 -2.82
CA TYR A 12 -37.86 6.91 -4.26
C TYR A 12 -36.86 7.91 -4.88
N ILE A 13 -36.29 7.54 -6.02
CA ILE A 13 -35.34 8.40 -6.75
C ILE A 13 -36.07 9.64 -7.24
N THR A 14 -35.56 10.81 -6.92
CA THR A 14 -36.06 12.11 -7.38
C THR A 14 -35.18 12.72 -8.44
N GLN A 15 -33.85 12.51 -8.41
CA GLN A 15 -32.92 13.06 -9.35
C GLN A 15 -31.70 12.15 -9.52
N ILE A 16 -31.11 12.13 -10.71
CA ILE A 16 -29.88 11.41 -11.04
C ILE A 16 -28.94 12.39 -11.73
N ILE A 17 -27.73 12.55 -11.22
CA ILE A 17 -26.69 13.43 -11.75
C ILE A 17 -25.39 12.63 -11.86
N GLY A 18 -25.17 11.94 -12.99
CA GLY A 18 -24.04 11.02 -13.14
C GLY A 18 -24.05 9.97 -12.02
N PRO A 19 -22.97 9.81 -11.25
CA PRO A 19 -22.91 8.83 -10.17
C PRO A 19 -23.62 9.27 -8.87
N VAL A 20 -24.30 10.41 -8.86
CA VAL A 20 -25.02 10.95 -7.70
C VAL A 20 -26.50 10.76 -7.87
N VAL A 21 -27.18 10.28 -6.83
CA VAL A 21 -28.60 9.99 -6.82
C VAL A 21 -29.25 10.68 -5.63
N ASP A 22 -30.31 11.47 -5.88
CA ASP A 22 -31.14 12.06 -4.84
C ASP A 22 -32.36 11.19 -4.61
N VAL A 23 -32.65 10.93 -3.34
CA VAL A 23 -33.74 10.02 -2.92
C VAL A 23 -34.60 10.70 -1.86
N LYS A 24 -35.91 10.61 -2.03
CA LYS A 24 -36.88 11.10 -1.04
C LYS A 24 -37.43 9.94 -0.20
N PHE A 25 -37.37 10.10 1.10
CA PHE A 25 -37.90 9.14 2.08
C PHE A 25 -39.14 9.67 2.77
N PRO A 26 -39.93 8.80 3.40
CA PRO A 26 -41.04 9.23 4.26
C PRO A 26 -40.58 10.12 5.40
N SER A 27 -41.45 11.06 5.82
CA SER A 27 -41.14 11.97 6.92
C SER A 27 -40.74 11.20 8.20
N GLY A 28 -39.66 11.67 8.84
CA GLY A 28 -39.12 11.07 10.06
C GLY A 28 -38.37 9.75 9.88
N LYS A 29 -38.08 9.32 8.62
CA LYS A 29 -37.38 8.07 8.33
C LYS A 29 -36.17 8.28 7.39
N LEU A 30 -35.43 9.35 7.59
CA LEU A 30 -34.21 9.60 6.82
C LEU A 30 -33.13 8.57 7.23
N PRO A 31 -32.43 7.97 6.23
CA PRO A 31 -31.24 7.19 6.47
C PRO A 31 -30.14 8.00 7.14
N GLN A 32 -29.27 7.34 7.88
CA GLN A 32 -28.08 7.98 8.42
C GLN A 32 -27.03 8.18 7.32
N ILE A 33 -26.16 9.18 7.50
CA ILE A 33 -25.00 9.37 6.63
C ILE A 33 -24.15 8.12 6.68
N TYR A 34 -23.65 7.71 5.50
CA TYR A 34 -22.91 6.48 5.22
C TYR A 34 -23.75 5.20 5.18
N ASN A 35 -25.06 5.24 5.44
CA ASN A 35 -25.88 4.05 5.19
C ASN A 35 -25.78 3.63 3.72
N ALA A 36 -25.72 2.31 3.51
CA ALA A 36 -25.86 1.71 2.20
C ALA A 36 -27.33 1.61 1.83
N LEU A 37 -27.68 2.08 0.65
CA LEU A 37 -29.02 1.95 0.08
C LEU A 37 -28.93 1.04 -1.12
N THR A 38 -29.92 0.16 -1.31
CA THR A 38 -29.98 -0.73 -2.48
C THR A 38 -31.11 -0.29 -3.42
N ILE A 39 -30.80 -0.25 -4.70
CA ILE A 39 -31.74 0.03 -5.78
C ILE A 39 -31.86 -1.23 -6.62
N LYS A 40 -33.04 -1.81 -6.66
CA LYS A 40 -33.33 -2.99 -7.49
C LYS A 40 -34.46 -2.65 -8.44
N GLY A 41 -34.33 -3.06 -9.68
CA GLY A 41 -35.34 -2.79 -10.71
C GLY A 41 -34.98 -3.46 -12.01
N THR A 42 -35.67 -3.08 -13.05
CA THR A 42 -35.40 -3.55 -14.41
C THR A 42 -35.36 -2.32 -15.31
N ASN A 43 -34.36 -2.20 -16.13
CA ASN A 43 -34.27 -1.11 -17.11
C ASN A 43 -35.25 -1.34 -18.29
N GLU A 44 -35.38 -0.35 -19.15
CA GLU A 44 -36.25 -0.44 -20.34
C GLU A 44 -35.88 -1.57 -21.31
N ALA A 45 -34.62 -2.04 -21.27
CA ALA A 45 -34.13 -3.15 -22.05
C ALA A 45 -34.37 -4.54 -21.39
N GLY A 46 -35.05 -4.59 -20.24
CA GLY A 46 -35.33 -5.83 -19.49
C GLY A 46 -34.16 -6.37 -18.68
N GLN A 47 -33.08 -5.61 -18.51
CA GLN A 47 -31.92 -6.02 -17.68
C GLN A 47 -32.18 -5.68 -16.22
N GLU A 48 -31.82 -6.62 -15.34
CA GLU A 48 -31.89 -6.39 -13.90
C GLU A 48 -30.90 -5.33 -13.45
N LEU A 49 -31.39 -4.38 -12.66
CA LEU A 49 -30.60 -3.36 -11.99
C LEU A 49 -30.41 -3.78 -10.54
N ASN A 50 -29.16 -3.80 -10.10
CA ASN A 50 -28.79 -4.02 -8.71
C ASN A 50 -27.64 -3.07 -8.36
N LEU A 51 -27.97 -1.95 -7.75
CA LEU A 51 -27.03 -0.88 -7.46
C LEU A 51 -27.02 -0.56 -5.98
N THR A 52 -25.85 -0.44 -5.39
CA THR A 52 -25.66 0.10 -4.03
C THR A 52 -25.18 1.55 -4.14
N VAL A 53 -25.81 2.42 -3.35
CA VAL A 53 -25.44 3.82 -3.19
C VAL A 53 -25.21 4.14 -1.71
N GLU A 54 -24.30 5.04 -1.44
CA GLU A 54 -23.96 5.45 -0.07
C GLU A 54 -24.45 6.88 0.20
N VAL A 55 -25.16 7.06 1.31
CA VAL A 55 -25.67 8.37 1.73
C VAL A 55 -24.52 9.30 2.09
N GLN A 56 -24.46 10.47 1.43
CA GLN A 56 -23.41 11.46 1.64
C GLN A 56 -23.92 12.77 2.26
N GLN A 57 -25.16 13.16 1.96
CA GLN A 57 -25.74 14.42 2.43
C GLN A 57 -27.22 14.28 2.74
N LEU A 58 -27.66 15.05 3.71
CA LEU A 58 -29.08 15.31 3.99
C LEU A 58 -29.42 16.66 3.37
N LEU A 59 -30.37 16.69 2.43
CA LEU A 59 -30.71 17.90 1.65
C LEU A 59 -31.84 18.74 2.26
N GLY A 60 -32.52 18.23 3.29
CA GLY A 60 -33.79 18.78 3.77
C GLY A 60 -34.99 18.19 3.00
N ASP A 61 -36.19 18.56 3.40
CA ASP A 61 -37.47 18.06 2.82
C ASP A 61 -37.53 16.53 2.61
N ASN A 62 -37.00 15.79 3.60
CA ASN A 62 -36.89 14.33 3.59
C ASN A 62 -36.10 13.77 2.41
N GLN A 63 -35.21 14.54 1.81
CA GLN A 63 -34.33 14.12 0.74
C GLN A 63 -32.91 13.90 1.23
N ILE A 64 -32.27 12.90 0.63
CA ILE A 64 -30.85 12.61 0.80
C ILE A 64 -30.14 12.64 -0.56
N ARG A 65 -28.85 12.84 -0.52
CA ARG A 65 -27.96 12.68 -1.67
C ARG A 65 -26.99 11.54 -1.41
N ALA A 66 -26.95 10.62 -2.35
CA ALA A 66 -26.11 9.42 -2.25
C ALA A 66 -25.20 9.29 -3.48
N VAL A 67 -24.08 8.57 -3.30
CA VAL A 67 -23.09 8.31 -4.35
C VAL A 67 -23.11 6.82 -4.69
N ALA A 68 -23.18 6.53 -5.99
CA ALA A 68 -23.24 5.17 -6.50
C ALA A 68 -21.88 4.46 -6.43
N MET A 69 -21.92 3.16 -6.12
CA MET A 69 -20.75 2.28 -6.09
C MET A 69 -20.52 1.53 -7.41
N SER A 70 -21.48 1.60 -8.33
CA SER A 70 -21.36 1.09 -9.70
C SER A 70 -22.08 2.01 -10.67
N SER A 71 -22.18 1.66 -11.99
CA SER A 71 -22.83 2.51 -12.97
C SER A 71 -24.28 2.80 -12.61
N THR A 72 -24.70 4.05 -12.86
CA THR A 72 -26.08 4.53 -12.72
C THR A 72 -26.88 4.40 -14.02
N ASP A 73 -26.31 3.81 -15.06
CA ASP A 73 -26.95 3.63 -16.35
C ASP A 73 -28.26 2.82 -16.22
N GLY A 74 -29.30 3.31 -16.83
CA GLY A 74 -30.63 2.67 -16.77
C GLY A 74 -31.47 3.00 -15.53
N LEU A 75 -30.97 3.79 -14.59
CA LEU A 75 -31.79 4.30 -13.49
C LEU A 75 -32.79 5.35 -14.02
N VAL A 76 -34.01 5.30 -13.46
CA VAL A 76 -35.06 6.28 -13.74
C VAL A 76 -35.63 6.86 -12.44
N ARG A 77 -36.22 8.05 -12.53
CA ARG A 77 -36.95 8.64 -11.39
C ARG A 77 -38.10 7.75 -10.98
N GLY A 78 -38.38 7.72 -9.68
CA GLY A 78 -39.49 6.92 -9.12
C GLY A 78 -39.13 5.48 -8.80
N LEU A 79 -37.93 4.99 -9.14
CA LEU A 79 -37.47 3.68 -8.68
C LEU A 79 -37.38 3.63 -7.16
N GLU A 80 -37.72 2.48 -6.60
CA GLU A 80 -37.64 2.23 -5.17
C GLU A 80 -36.19 2.09 -4.71
N VAL A 81 -35.91 2.68 -3.56
CA VAL A 81 -34.61 2.64 -2.90
C VAL A 81 -34.81 2.16 -1.48
N VAL A 82 -34.12 1.08 -1.14
CA VAL A 82 -34.26 0.43 0.18
C VAL A 82 -33.06 0.81 1.05
N ASP A 83 -33.33 1.38 2.21
CA ASP A 83 -32.33 1.61 3.25
C ASP A 83 -31.99 0.29 3.94
N THR A 84 -30.72 -0.12 3.91
CA THR A 84 -30.24 -1.32 4.60
C THR A 84 -30.12 -1.14 6.11
N GLY A 85 -30.19 0.12 6.59
CA GLY A 85 -30.04 0.47 8.01
C GLY A 85 -28.59 0.42 8.51
N ALA A 86 -27.61 0.14 7.65
CA ALA A 86 -26.21 0.01 8.02
C ALA A 86 -25.29 0.51 6.89
N PRO A 87 -24.03 0.88 7.20
CA PRO A 87 -23.01 1.17 6.19
C PRO A 87 -22.68 -0.05 5.33
N ILE A 88 -21.96 0.19 4.22
CA ILE A 88 -21.36 -0.87 3.42
C ILE A 88 -20.51 -1.77 4.33
N SER A 89 -20.73 -3.08 4.27
CA SER A 89 -19.99 -4.07 5.04
C SER A 89 -19.32 -5.08 4.12
N VAL A 90 -18.10 -5.48 4.48
CA VAL A 90 -17.29 -6.40 3.68
C VAL A 90 -16.97 -7.67 4.46
N PRO A 91 -16.80 -8.82 3.78
CA PRO A 91 -16.39 -10.05 4.43
C PRO A 91 -14.98 -9.91 5.02
N VAL A 92 -14.73 -10.57 6.13
CA VAL A 92 -13.46 -10.53 6.86
C VAL A 92 -13.01 -11.94 7.25
N GLY A 93 -11.74 -12.08 7.59
CA GLY A 93 -11.18 -13.33 8.08
C GLY A 93 -10.52 -14.20 7.01
N LYS A 94 -10.10 -15.40 7.38
CA LYS A 94 -9.30 -16.31 6.54
C LYS A 94 -9.94 -16.66 5.21
N ALA A 95 -11.27 -16.66 5.12
CA ALA A 95 -12.00 -16.95 3.88
C ALA A 95 -11.76 -15.90 2.77
N THR A 96 -11.20 -14.73 3.12
CA THR A 96 -10.85 -13.68 2.15
C THR A 96 -9.49 -13.90 1.48
N LEU A 97 -8.63 -14.73 2.06
CA LEU A 97 -7.27 -14.95 1.55
C LEU A 97 -7.29 -15.62 0.17
N GLY A 98 -6.44 -15.13 -0.72
CA GLY A 98 -6.35 -15.60 -2.10
C GLY A 98 -7.49 -15.15 -3.02
N ARG A 99 -8.43 -14.36 -2.51
CA ARG A 99 -9.62 -13.90 -3.23
C ARG A 99 -9.50 -12.43 -3.64
N ILE A 100 -10.23 -12.08 -4.71
CA ILE A 100 -10.34 -10.68 -5.18
C ILE A 100 -11.77 -10.22 -4.96
N PHE A 101 -11.91 -9.06 -4.31
CA PHE A 101 -13.20 -8.43 -4.00
C PHE A 101 -13.34 -7.07 -4.67
N ASN A 102 -14.58 -6.65 -4.90
CA ASN A 102 -14.91 -5.27 -5.21
C ASN A 102 -15.10 -4.42 -3.93
N VAL A 103 -15.47 -3.15 -4.09
CA VAL A 103 -15.71 -2.23 -2.97
C VAL A 103 -16.78 -2.71 -1.98
N LEU A 104 -17.75 -3.48 -2.45
CA LEU A 104 -18.85 -4.04 -1.64
C LEU A 104 -18.47 -5.37 -0.96
N GLY A 105 -17.26 -5.88 -1.18
CA GLY A 105 -16.84 -7.17 -0.68
C GLY A 105 -17.41 -8.36 -1.44
N GLU A 106 -17.91 -8.14 -2.64
CA GLU A 106 -18.33 -9.22 -3.54
C GLU A 106 -17.12 -9.78 -4.27
N PRO A 107 -16.97 -11.12 -4.35
CA PRO A 107 -15.86 -11.73 -5.08
C PRO A 107 -16.01 -11.53 -6.59
N VAL A 108 -14.91 -11.11 -7.24
CA VAL A 108 -14.85 -10.83 -8.68
C VAL A 108 -13.85 -11.70 -9.43
N ASP A 109 -13.34 -12.73 -8.77
CA ASP A 109 -12.32 -13.65 -9.28
C ASP A 109 -12.87 -14.92 -9.99
N ASN A 110 -14.18 -14.98 -10.20
CA ASN A 110 -14.89 -16.13 -10.80
C ASN A 110 -14.69 -17.47 -10.05
N ARG A 111 -14.37 -17.42 -8.75
CA ARG A 111 -14.15 -18.61 -7.91
C ARG A 111 -15.36 -18.95 -7.02
N GLY A 112 -16.52 -18.41 -7.34
CA GLY A 112 -17.74 -18.60 -6.57
C GLY A 112 -17.82 -17.76 -5.29
N PRO A 113 -18.92 -17.90 -4.52
CA PRO A 113 -19.15 -17.14 -3.31
C PRO A 113 -18.13 -17.47 -2.22
N VAL A 114 -17.85 -16.50 -1.35
CA VAL A 114 -17.03 -16.71 -0.16
C VAL A 114 -17.88 -17.30 0.94
N ASN A 115 -17.46 -18.44 1.48
CA ASN A 115 -18.13 -19.06 2.62
C ASN A 115 -17.70 -18.35 3.92
N ASN A 116 -18.25 -17.16 4.14
CA ASN A 116 -17.94 -16.37 5.32
C ASN A 116 -19.24 -15.86 5.96
N GLN A 117 -19.32 -15.98 7.28
CA GLN A 117 -20.46 -15.50 8.08
C GLN A 117 -20.20 -14.15 8.74
N GLU A 118 -18.95 -13.69 8.76
CA GLU A 118 -18.57 -12.44 9.41
C GLU A 118 -18.34 -11.33 8.40
N THR A 119 -19.02 -10.22 8.63
CA THR A 119 -18.83 -8.97 7.87
C THR A 119 -18.60 -7.82 8.84
N LEU A 120 -17.80 -6.84 8.44
CA LEU A 120 -17.58 -5.62 9.20
C LEU A 120 -17.87 -4.39 8.34
N PRO A 121 -18.43 -3.32 8.94
CA PRO A 121 -18.67 -2.08 8.22
C PRO A 121 -17.36 -1.37 7.88
N ILE A 122 -17.29 -0.76 6.70
CA ILE A 122 -16.10 -0.04 6.25
C ILE A 122 -15.90 1.30 6.98
N HIS A 123 -16.97 1.90 7.48
CA HIS A 123 -16.90 3.12 8.30
C HIS A 123 -16.78 2.74 9.78
N ARG A 124 -15.57 2.84 10.29
CA ARG A 124 -15.21 2.52 11.66
C ARG A 124 -14.37 3.65 12.25
N PRO A 125 -14.47 3.93 13.56
CA PRO A 125 -13.57 4.88 14.21
C PRO A 125 -12.13 4.34 14.23
N ALA A 126 -11.17 5.24 14.27
CA ALA A 126 -9.79 4.89 14.59
C ALA A 126 -9.68 4.29 16.00
N PRO A 127 -8.67 3.45 16.28
CA PRO A 127 -8.41 2.94 17.62
C PRO A 127 -8.26 4.07 18.65
N LYS A 128 -8.73 3.84 19.86
CA LYS A 128 -8.60 4.81 20.94
C LYS A 128 -7.15 4.93 21.37
N LEU A 129 -6.78 6.10 21.89
CA LEU A 129 -5.42 6.35 22.39
C LEU A 129 -4.94 5.29 23.42
N THR A 130 -5.86 4.77 24.22
CA THR A 130 -5.59 3.73 25.22
C THR A 130 -5.32 2.34 24.62
N GLU A 131 -5.68 2.13 23.36
CA GLU A 131 -5.50 0.87 22.64
C GLU A 131 -4.22 0.87 21.81
N LEU A 132 -3.58 2.03 21.63
CA LEU A 132 -2.39 2.18 20.81
C LEU A 132 -1.14 1.65 21.52
N GLU A 133 -0.29 0.98 20.74
CA GLU A 133 1.08 0.71 21.14
C GLU A 133 1.91 2.00 20.94
N THR A 134 2.35 2.59 22.05
CA THR A 134 3.05 3.88 22.02
C THR A 134 4.55 3.78 21.81
N LYS A 135 5.15 2.59 22.11
CA LYS A 135 6.58 2.39 21.95
C LYS A 135 6.92 2.13 20.48
N PRO A 136 7.73 2.98 19.84
CA PRO A 136 8.14 2.73 18.47
C PRO A 136 8.97 1.46 18.37
N SER A 137 8.63 0.58 17.43
CA SER A 137 9.40 -0.63 17.12
C SER A 137 9.65 -0.72 15.62
N VAL A 138 10.80 -1.27 15.26
CA VAL A 138 11.17 -1.48 13.86
C VAL A 138 10.48 -2.74 13.35
N PHE A 139 9.94 -2.64 12.15
CA PHE A 139 9.45 -3.78 11.37
C PHE A 139 10.59 -4.26 10.47
N GLU A 140 11.18 -5.41 10.80
CA GLU A 140 12.27 -6.00 10.03
C GLU A 140 11.73 -6.65 8.75
N THR A 141 12.18 -6.17 7.60
CA THR A 141 11.72 -6.62 6.29
C THR A 141 12.56 -7.75 5.69
N GLY A 142 13.78 -7.92 6.16
CA GLY A 142 14.77 -8.84 5.59
C GLY A 142 15.41 -8.33 4.30
N ILE A 143 15.16 -7.08 3.94
CA ILE A 143 15.74 -6.40 2.78
C ILE A 143 16.80 -5.43 3.26
N LYS A 144 18.06 -5.69 2.94
CA LYS A 144 19.22 -4.95 3.48
C LYS A 144 19.10 -3.43 3.34
N VAL A 145 18.78 -2.95 2.16
CA VAL A 145 18.71 -1.51 1.89
C VAL A 145 17.60 -0.83 2.69
N VAL A 146 16.47 -1.51 2.87
CA VAL A 146 15.34 -1.00 3.65
C VAL A 146 15.68 -0.99 5.13
N ASP A 147 16.06 -2.14 5.67
CA ASP A 147 16.28 -2.30 7.11
C ASP A 147 17.43 -1.45 7.63
N LEU A 148 18.50 -1.26 6.84
CA LEU A 148 19.62 -0.43 7.23
C LEU A 148 19.34 1.07 7.15
N LEU A 149 18.85 1.53 6.00
CA LEU A 149 18.84 2.96 5.66
C LEU A 149 17.47 3.63 5.86
N THR A 150 16.39 2.86 5.71
CA THR A 150 15.02 3.34 5.84
C THR A 150 14.16 2.36 6.63
N PRO A 151 14.54 2.03 7.88
CA PRO A 151 13.82 1.04 8.66
C PRO A 151 12.34 1.42 8.80
N TYR A 152 11.46 0.45 8.56
CA TYR A 152 10.02 0.65 8.64
C TYR A 152 9.56 0.64 10.09
N ARG A 153 8.63 1.53 10.41
CA ARG A 153 7.95 1.51 11.70
C ARG A 153 6.87 0.45 11.69
N ARG A 154 6.84 -0.42 12.68
CA ARG A 154 5.72 -1.34 12.89
C ARG A 154 4.46 -0.54 13.20
N GLY A 155 3.41 -0.73 12.41
CA GLY A 155 2.21 0.10 12.45
C GLY A 155 2.37 1.48 11.82
N GLY A 156 3.45 1.70 11.08
CA GLY A 156 3.74 2.94 10.37
C GLY A 156 3.21 2.96 8.95
N LYS A 157 3.39 4.11 8.32
CA LYS A 157 2.93 4.40 6.96
C LYS A 157 4.11 4.78 6.10
N ILE A 158 4.35 3.98 5.06
CA ILE A 158 5.50 4.11 4.16
C ILE A 158 5.01 4.53 2.78
N GLY A 159 5.52 5.62 2.26
CA GLY A 159 5.30 6.02 0.88
C GLY A 159 6.26 5.30 -0.06
N LEU A 160 5.74 4.64 -1.08
CA LEU A 160 6.51 3.99 -2.12
C LEU A 160 6.45 4.81 -3.40
N PHE A 161 7.61 5.35 -3.80
CA PHE A 161 7.75 6.21 -4.96
C PHE A 161 8.55 5.49 -6.04
N GLY A 162 8.15 5.63 -7.29
CA GLY A 162 8.89 5.10 -8.42
C GLY A 162 8.08 5.08 -9.69
N GLY A 163 8.75 5.26 -10.81
CA GLY A 163 8.15 5.16 -12.13
C GLY A 163 7.80 3.71 -12.50
N ALA A 164 7.29 3.53 -13.71
CA ALA A 164 7.03 2.19 -14.25
C ALA A 164 8.36 1.42 -14.46
N GLY A 165 8.34 0.11 -14.21
CA GLY A 165 9.46 -0.79 -14.51
C GLY A 165 10.66 -0.74 -13.57
N VAL A 166 10.53 -0.10 -12.40
CA VAL A 166 11.61 -0.03 -11.40
C VAL A 166 11.53 -1.10 -10.31
N GLY A 167 10.54 -2.01 -10.38
CA GLY A 167 10.39 -3.13 -9.45
C GLY A 167 9.49 -2.88 -8.26
N LYS A 168 8.53 -1.93 -8.33
CA LYS A 168 7.53 -1.73 -7.25
C LYS A 168 6.81 -3.01 -6.86
N THR A 169 6.23 -3.68 -7.84
CA THR A 169 5.48 -4.93 -7.65
C THR A 169 6.33 -6.02 -7.00
N VAL A 170 7.57 -6.16 -7.45
CA VAL A 170 8.50 -7.19 -6.94
C VAL A 170 8.84 -6.95 -5.47
N ILE A 171 9.09 -5.69 -5.08
CA ILE A 171 9.31 -5.33 -3.66
C ILE A 171 8.05 -5.61 -2.83
N MET A 172 6.86 -5.24 -3.32
CA MET A 172 5.61 -5.52 -2.61
C MET A 172 5.42 -7.02 -2.39
N MET A 173 5.60 -7.84 -3.43
CA MET A 173 5.50 -9.30 -3.32
C MET A 173 6.53 -9.89 -2.36
N GLU A 174 7.76 -9.40 -2.36
CA GLU A 174 8.79 -9.85 -1.42
C GLU A 174 8.43 -9.52 0.03
N LEU A 175 7.91 -8.32 0.29
CA LEU A 175 7.43 -7.94 1.61
C LEU A 175 6.26 -8.83 2.08
N ILE A 176 5.31 -9.14 1.20
CA ILE A 176 4.21 -10.06 1.49
C ILE A 176 4.74 -11.45 1.84
N ASN A 177 5.68 -11.95 1.05
CA ASN A 177 6.31 -13.24 1.32
C ASN A 177 7.03 -13.24 2.67
N ASN A 178 7.81 -12.22 2.95
CA ASN A 178 8.63 -12.14 4.16
C ASN A 178 7.79 -11.98 5.43
N ILE A 179 6.71 -11.17 5.40
CA ILE A 179 5.83 -11.07 6.57
C ILE A 179 5.14 -12.40 6.87
N ALA A 180 4.69 -13.09 5.83
CA ALA A 180 4.00 -14.38 6.02
C ALA A 180 4.94 -15.48 6.52
N THR A 181 6.18 -15.54 6.00
CA THR A 181 7.12 -16.61 6.33
C THR A 181 7.90 -16.36 7.62
N GLN A 182 8.25 -15.10 7.93
CA GLN A 182 9.09 -14.76 9.08
C GLN A 182 8.29 -14.26 10.28
N HIS A 183 7.17 -13.58 10.05
CA HIS A 183 6.36 -12.97 11.10
C HIS A 183 5.00 -13.66 11.31
N GLY A 184 4.63 -14.64 10.47
CA GLY A 184 3.33 -15.31 10.54
C GLY A 184 2.14 -14.37 10.28
N GLY A 185 2.38 -13.23 9.65
CA GLY A 185 1.39 -12.22 9.31
C GLY A 185 0.70 -12.47 7.98
N VAL A 186 -0.26 -11.63 7.67
CA VAL A 186 -0.99 -11.62 6.40
C VAL A 186 -0.94 -10.24 5.78
N SER A 187 -1.32 -10.16 4.51
CA SER A 187 -1.36 -8.90 3.77
C SER A 187 -2.74 -8.66 3.18
N VAL A 188 -3.06 -7.39 2.96
CA VAL A 188 -4.22 -6.95 2.19
C VAL A 188 -3.75 -5.95 1.14
N PHE A 189 -4.18 -6.12 -0.08
CA PHE A 189 -3.89 -5.20 -1.18
C PHE A 189 -5.17 -4.48 -1.60
N ALA A 190 -5.16 -3.16 -1.52
CA ALA A 190 -6.22 -2.28 -2.00
C ALA A 190 -5.78 -1.58 -3.28
N GLY A 191 -6.29 -2.03 -4.42
CA GLY A 191 -6.09 -1.41 -5.73
C GLY A 191 -7.07 -0.27 -5.95
N VAL A 192 -6.58 0.96 -5.90
CA VAL A 192 -7.40 2.17 -5.98
C VAL A 192 -7.16 2.89 -7.29
N GLY A 193 -8.12 2.81 -8.21
CA GLY A 193 -8.09 3.53 -9.47
C GLY A 193 -6.98 3.13 -10.44
N GLU A 194 -6.44 1.92 -10.30
CA GLU A 194 -5.43 1.38 -11.19
C GLU A 194 -6.06 0.71 -12.43
N ARG A 195 -5.24 0.39 -13.41
CA ARG A 195 -5.70 -0.25 -14.64
C ARG A 195 -6.07 -1.71 -14.38
N THR A 196 -7.20 -2.16 -14.93
CA THR A 196 -7.67 -3.54 -14.79
C THR A 196 -6.62 -4.56 -15.25
N ARG A 197 -5.88 -4.26 -16.33
CA ARG A 197 -4.82 -5.13 -16.83
C ARG A 197 -3.69 -5.29 -15.80
N GLU A 198 -3.24 -4.20 -15.20
CA GLU A 198 -2.17 -4.22 -14.19
C GLU A 198 -2.59 -4.99 -12.94
N GLY A 199 -3.86 -4.86 -12.52
CA GLY A 199 -4.41 -5.64 -11.41
C GLY A 199 -4.47 -7.14 -11.72
N ASN A 200 -4.79 -7.52 -12.96
CA ASN A 200 -4.78 -8.92 -13.39
C ASN A 200 -3.35 -9.49 -13.51
N ASP A 201 -2.43 -8.71 -14.07
CA ASP A 201 -1.02 -9.07 -14.16
C ASP A 201 -0.43 -9.32 -12.76
N LEU A 202 -0.70 -8.41 -11.81
CA LEU A 202 -0.30 -8.56 -10.41
C LEU A 202 -0.83 -9.84 -9.76
N TYR A 203 -2.10 -10.16 -9.98
CA TYR A 203 -2.72 -11.38 -9.46
C TYR A 203 -2.05 -12.64 -10.00
N ASN A 204 -1.75 -12.67 -11.30
CA ASN A 204 -1.05 -13.80 -11.93
C ASN A 204 0.38 -13.94 -11.41
N GLU A 205 1.11 -12.83 -11.28
CA GLU A 205 2.46 -12.82 -10.69
C GLU A 205 2.46 -13.33 -9.24
N MET A 206 1.43 -13.01 -8.45
CA MET A 206 1.27 -13.53 -7.08
C MET A 206 1.01 -15.04 -7.05
N ILE A 207 0.31 -15.60 -8.05
CA ILE A 207 0.13 -17.04 -8.19
C ILE A 207 1.45 -17.71 -8.59
N GLU A 208 2.15 -17.17 -9.58
CA GLU A 208 3.42 -17.71 -10.07
C GLU A 208 4.52 -17.70 -9.00
N SER A 209 4.55 -16.65 -8.17
CA SER A 209 5.51 -16.52 -7.05
C SER A 209 5.12 -17.31 -5.80
N GLY A 210 3.94 -17.96 -5.79
CA GLY A 210 3.46 -18.73 -4.63
C GLY A 210 2.93 -17.90 -3.46
N VAL A 211 2.75 -16.60 -3.63
CA VAL A 211 2.08 -15.72 -2.66
C VAL A 211 0.60 -16.08 -2.53
N ILE A 212 -0.03 -16.42 -3.66
CA ILE A 212 -1.37 -16.99 -3.71
C ILE A 212 -1.27 -18.46 -4.05
N ASN A 213 -1.77 -19.32 -3.18
CA ASN A 213 -1.87 -20.75 -3.44
C ASN A 213 -3.15 -21.05 -4.24
N ASN A 214 -2.97 -21.36 -5.53
CA ASN A 214 -4.09 -21.61 -6.44
C ASN A 214 -4.87 -22.90 -6.15
N GLU A 215 -4.23 -23.89 -5.53
CA GLU A 215 -4.84 -25.19 -5.17
C GLU A 215 -5.57 -25.10 -3.82
N ASN A 216 -4.99 -24.38 -2.86
CA ASN A 216 -5.60 -24.18 -1.54
C ASN A 216 -5.55 -22.69 -1.15
N LEU A 217 -6.60 -21.95 -1.49
CA LEU A 217 -6.69 -20.50 -1.26
C LEU A 217 -6.50 -20.09 0.21
N ASN A 218 -6.87 -20.94 1.16
CA ASN A 218 -6.73 -20.64 2.60
C ASN A 218 -5.27 -20.57 3.07
N GLU A 219 -4.33 -21.10 2.27
CA GLU A 219 -2.89 -20.99 2.52
C GLU A 219 -2.28 -19.76 1.85
N SER A 220 -3.06 -19.01 1.10
CA SER A 220 -2.62 -17.76 0.49
C SER A 220 -2.27 -16.71 1.56
N LYS A 221 -1.35 -15.83 1.22
CA LYS A 221 -0.76 -14.85 2.14
C LYS A 221 -1.41 -13.48 2.06
N ILE A 222 -2.35 -13.29 1.15
CA ILE A 222 -2.92 -11.98 0.82
C ILE A 222 -4.40 -12.08 0.43
N ALA A 223 -5.18 -11.04 0.78
CA ALA A 223 -6.49 -10.73 0.23
C ALA A 223 -6.41 -9.48 -0.64
N LEU A 224 -7.17 -9.43 -1.74
CA LEU A 224 -7.16 -8.33 -2.69
C LEU A 224 -8.53 -7.68 -2.78
N VAL A 225 -8.54 -6.34 -2.82
CA VAL A 225 -9.76 -5.54 -3.03
C VAL A 225 -9.48 -4.53 -4.13
N TYR A 226 -10.28 -4.55 -5.20
CA TYR A 226 -10.07 -3.70 -6.35
C TYR A 226 -11.23 -2.72 -6.57
N GLY A 227 -10.90 -1.44 -6.72
CA GLY A 227 -11.73 -0.38 -7.26
C GLY A 227 -11.01 0.24 -8.45
N GLN A 228 -11.20 -0.36 -9.62
CA GLN A 228 -10.41 -0.08 -10.82
C GLN A 228 -10.72 1.30 -11.43
N MET A 229 -9.89 1.73 -12.38
CA MET A 229 -9.97 3.03 -13.04
C MET A 229 -11.31 3.26 -13.78
N ASN A 230 -11.94 2.20 -14.26
CA ASN A 230 -13.23 2.24 -14.96
C ASN A 230 -14.44 2.32 -14.03
N GLU A 231 -14.26 2.14 -12.74
CA GLU A 231 -15.33 2.23 -11.77
C GLU A 231 -15.67 3.68 -11.40
N PRO A 232 -16.90 3.97 -10.96
CA PRO A 232 -17.31 5.31 -10.58
C PRO A 232 -16.51 5.84 -9.37
N PRO A 233 -16.46 7.16 -9.17
CA PRO A 233 -15.66 7.76 -8.10
C PRO A 233 -16.08 7.31 -6.71
N GLY A 234 -17.33 6.94 -6.48
CA GLY A 234 -17.79 6.37 -5.21
C GLY A 234 -17.04 5.09 -4.84
N ALA A 235 -16.92 4.15 -5.78
CA ALA A 235 -16.18 2.90 -5.58
C ALA A 235 -14.70 3.16 -5.33
N ARG A 236 -14.06 3.99 -6.16
CA ARG A 236 -12.63 4.34 -6.01
C ARG A 236 -12.32 5.05 -4.68
N MET A 237 -13.26 5.83 -4.17
CA MET A 237 -13.13 6.53 -2.90
C MET A 237 -13.25 5.58 -1.69
N ARG A 238 -13.99 4.48 -1.82
CA ARG A 238 -14.32 3.57 -0.70
C ARG A 238 -13.52 2.27 -0.67
N VAL A 239 -12.95 1.85 -1.80
CA VAL A 239 -12.22 0.57 -1.88
C VAL A 239 -11.03 0.49 -0.91
N GLY A 240 -10.34 1.60 -0.65
CA GLY A 240 -9.28 1.68 0.36
C GLY A 240 -9.80 1.37 1.78
N LEU A 241 -11.01 1.85 2.11
CA LEU A 241 -11.66 1.53 3.38
C LEU A 241 -12.09 0.06 3.46
N SER A 242 -12.52 -0.53 2.36
CA SER A 242 -12.86 -1.95 2.29
C SER A 242 -11.64 -2.83 2.59
N GLY A 243 -10.51 -2.54 1.95
CA GLY A 243 -9.25 -3.22 2.23
C GLY A 243 -8.75 -3.02 3.66
N LEU A 244 -8.81 -1.78 4.16
CA LEU A 244 -8.42 -1.47 5.53
C LEU A 244 -9.28 -2.23 6.56
N THR A 245 -10.58 -2.35 6.33
CA THR A 245 -11.48 -3.10 7.21
C THR A 245 -11.12 -4.58 7.28
N MET A 246 -10.74 -5.19 6.16
CA MET A 246 -10.23 -6.57 6.15
C MET A 246 -8.91 -6.69 6.94
N ALA A 247 -8.01 -5.72 6.79
CA ALA A 247 -6.75 -5.67 7.54
C ALA A 247 -6.96 -5.51 9.05
N GLU A 248 -7.91 -4.67 9.45
CA GLU A 248 -8.25 -4.45 10.86
C GLU A 248 -8.75 -5.71 11.55
N TYR A 249 -9.49 -6.56 10.85
CA TYR A 249 -9.92 -7.84 11.42
C TYR A 249 -8.73 -8.73 11.79
N PHE A 250 -7.76 -8.85 10.90
CA PHE A 250 -6.55 -9.64 11.17
C PHE A 250 -5.72 -9.05 12.32
N ARG A 251 -5.64 -7.71 12.42
CA ARG A 251 -4.97 -7.04 13.55
C ARG A 251 -5.69 -7.25 14.86
N ASP A 252 -7.00 -6.99 14.91
CA ASP A 252 -7.75 -6.86 16.16
C ASP A 252 -8.27 -8.20 16.68
N VAL A 253 -8.68 -9.12 15.79
CA VAL A 253 -9.25 -10.41 16.13
C VAL A 253 -8.20 -11.52 16.09
N ASN A 254 -7.43 -11.59 15.02
CA ASN A 254 -6.38 -12.60 14.88
C ASN A 254 -5.07 -12.22 15.55
N LYS A 255 -4.94 -10.98 16.03
CA LYS A 255 -3.76 -10.44 16.74
C LYS A 255 -2.47 -10.61 15.94
N GLN A 256 -2.54 -10.33 14.65
CA GLN A 256 -1.45 -10.50 13.71
C GLN A 256 -0.81 -9.16 13.31
N ASP A 257 0.40 -9.24 12.82
CA ASP A 257 1.01 -8.17 12.05
C ASP A 257 0.51 -8.24 10.60
N VAL A 258 -0.05 -7.14 10.13
CA VAL A 258 -0.67 -7.03 8.82
C VAL A 258 0.06 -6.01 7.98
N LEU A 259 0.34 -6.33 6.72
CA LEU A 259 0.72 -5.36 5.70
C LEU A 259 -0.51 -4.93 4.91
N LEU A 260 -0.70 -3.62 4.81
CA LEU A 260 -1.73 -3.03 3.97
C LEU A 260 -1.06 -2.27 2.81
N PHE A 261 -1.27 -2.76 1.60
CA PHE A 261 -0.83 -2.08 0.38
C PHE A 261 -1.97 -1.25 -0.17
N ILE A 262 -1.71 0.02 -0.50
CA ILE A 262 -2.66 0.92 -1.16
C ILE A 262 -2.00 1.42 -2.45
N ASP A 263 -2.51 1.00 -3.57
CA ASP A 263 -2.03 1.43 -4.87
C ASP A 263 -3.21 1.95 -5.71
N ASN A 264 -3.42 3.22 -5.86
CA ASN A 264 -2.59 4.36 -5.51
C ASN A 264 -3.34 5.32 -4.57
N ILE A 265 -2.71 5.82 -3.53
CA ILE A 265 -3.36 6.74 -2.57
C ILE A 265 -3.81 8.05 -3.22
N PHE A 266 -3.11 8.53 -4.25
CA PHE A 266 -3.52 9.70 -5.01
C PHE A 266 -4.90 9.52 -5.68
N ARG A 267 -5.21 8.31 -6.15
CA ARG A 267 -6.50 8.02 -6.77
C ARG A 267 -7.67 8.08 -5.79
N PHE A 268 -7.40 7.74 -4.52
CA PHE A 268 -8.36 7.95 -3.43
C PHE A 268 -8.69 9.44 -3.28
N VAL A 269 -7.69 10.31 -3.24
CA VAL A 269 -7.87 11.76 -3.16
C VAL A 269 -8.61 12.31 -4.39
N GLN A 270 -8.21 11.87 -5.58
CA GLN A 270 -8.84 12.27 -6.84
C GLN A 270 -10.33 11.89 -6.88
N ALA A 271 -10.67 10.66 -6.49
CA ALA A 271 -12.07 10.22 -6.41
C ALA A 271 -12.87 11.06 -5.42
N GLY A 272 -12.28 11.41 -4.27
CA GLY A 272 -12.88 12.32 -3.29
C GLY A 272 -13.16 13.70 -3.85
N SER A 273 -12.27 14.25 -4.67
CA SER A 273 -12.49 15.55 -5.33
C SER A 273 -13.60 15.49 -6.38
N GLU A 274 -13.68 14.42 -7.16
CA GLU A 274 -14.77 14.20 -8.13
C GLU A 274 -16.13 14.12 -7.42
N VAL A 275 -16.23 13.35 -6.34
CA VAL A 275 -17.45 13.25 -5.52
C VAL A 275 -17.82 14.61 -4.93
N SER A 276 -16.86 15.32 -4.35
CA SER A 276 -17.08 16.63 -3.73
C SER A 276 -17.65 17.65 -4.73
N ALA A 277 -17.13 17.66 -5.94
CA ALA A 277 -17.64 18.53 -7.03
C ALA A 277 -19.10 18.18 -7.39
N LEU A 278 -19.42 16.91 -7.49
CA LEU A 278 -20.78 16.43 -7.78
C LEU A 278 -21.76 16.69 -6.64
N LEU A 279 -21.28 16.75 -5.41
CA LEU A 279 -22.08 17.13 -4.23
C LEU A 279 -22.29 18.65 -4.13
N GLY A 280 -21.73 19.44 -5.05
CA GLY A 280 -21.87 20.90 -5.09
C GLY A 280 -21.09 21.62 -4.00
N ARG A 281 -20.04 21.00 -3.45
CA ARG A 281 -19.16 21.64 -2.47
C ARG A 281 -18.22 22.61 -3.18
N MET A 282 -17.96 23.76 -2.57
CA MET A 282 -17.00 24.72 -3.10
C MET A 282 -15.59 24.13 -3.06
N PRO A 283 -14.86 24.08 -4.17
CA PRO A 283 -13.52 23.51 -4.20
C PRO A 283 -12.52 24.37 -3.40
N SER A 284 -11.53 23.71 -2.84
CA SER A 284 -10.35 24.34 -2.23
C SER A 284 -9.25 24.61 -3.28
N ALA A 285 -8.02 24.81 -2.82
CA ALA A 285 -6.87 25.05 -3.70
C ALA A 285 -6.71 23.94 -4.75
N VAL A 286 -6.39 24.32 -5.98
CA VAL A 286 -6.15 23.43 -7.13
C VAL A 286 -7.36 22.55 -7.49
N GLY A 287 -8.54 22.86 -6.99
CA GLY A 287 -9.79 22.13 -7.28
C GLY A 287 -10.05 20.92 -6.39
N TYR A 288 -9.24 20.69 -5.36
CA TYR A 288 -9.47 19.61 -4.40
C TYR A 288 -10.65 19.88 -3.47
N GLN A 289 -11.16 18.82 -2.84
CA GLN A 289 -12.25 18.91 -1.86
C GLN A 289 -11.83 19.73 -0.64
N PRO A 290 -12.74 20.50 -0.03
CA PRO A 290 -12.47 21.24 1.21
C PRO A 290 -12.20 20.29 2.40
N THR A 291 -12.62 19.03 2.32
CA THR A 291 -12.47 18.00 3.32
C THR A 291 -11.21 17.13 3.12
N LEU A 292 -10.30 17.52 2.22
CA LEU A 292 -9.11 16.71 1.86
C LEU A 292 -8.33 16.22 3.08
N GLY A 293 -7.97 17.09 4.00
CA GLY A 293 -7.23 16.72 5.20
C GLY A 293 -8.00 15.76 6.11
N THR A 294 -9.32 15.96 6.23
CA THR A 294 -10.18 15.08 7.04
C THR A 294 -10.35 13.71 6.39
N ASP A 295 -10.57 13.66 5.09
CA ASP A 295 -10.76 12.41 4.35
C ASP A 295 -9.51 11.53 4.40
N VAL A 296 -8.33 12.12 4.16
CA VAL A 296 -7.04 11.42 4.27
C VAL A 296 -6.77 11.04 5.72
N GLY A 297 -7.01 11.92 6.68
CA GLY A 297 -6.83 11.65 8.11
C GLY A 297 -7.68 10.49 8.61
N GLN A 298 -8.95 10.41 8.24
CA GLN A 298 -9.85 9.32 8.61
C GLN A 298 -9.34 7.94 8.12
N LEU A 299 -8.74 7.88 6.94
CA LEU A 299 -8.12 6.66 6.44
C LEU A 299 -6.83 6.36 7.21
N GLN A 300 -5.94 7.34 7.32
CA GLN A 300 -4.58 7.16 7.83
C GLN A 300 -4.53 6.86 9.33
N GLU A 301 -5.41 7.47 10.14
CA GLU A 301 -5.42 7.26 11.59
C GLU A 301 -5.90 5.87 12.02
N ARG A 302 -6.58 5.14 11.16
CA ARG A 302 -6.94 3.73 11.40
C ARG A 302 -5.76 2.78 11.20
N ILE A 303 -4.75 3.21 10.44
CA ILE A 303 -3.54 2.44 10.14
C ILE A 303 -2.53 2.67 11.25
N THR A 304 -2.44 1.75 12.20
CA THR A 304 -1.59 1.89 13.39
C THR A 304 -1.35 0.56 14.07
N SER A 305 -0.38 0.55 15.00
CA SER A 305 -0.19 -0.54 15.96
C SER A 305 -1.12 -0.38 17.15
N THR A 306 -1.74 -1.49 17.55
CA THR A 306 -2.48 -1.60 18.80
C THR A 306 -1.76 -2.58 19.74
N THR A 307 -2.25 -2.69 20.97
CA THR A 307 -1.76 -3.70 21.93
C THR A 307 -2.02 -5.14 21.46
N GLU A 308 -2.91 -5.33 20.50
CA GLU A 308 -3.30 -6.65 19.98
C GLU A 308 -2.50 -7.06 18.74
N GLY A 309 -2.21 -6.12 17.84
CA GLY A 309 -1.50 -6.37 16.59
C GLY A 309 -1.14 -5.07 15.88
N SER A 310 -0.64 -5.16 14.64
CA SER A 310 -0.25 -3.99 13.88
C SER A 310 -0.76 -4.02 12.44
N ILE A 311 -1.01 -2.82 11.88
CA ILE A 311 -1.13 -2.62 10.44
C ILE A 311 -0.02 -1.67 10.01
N THR A 312 0.92 -2.18 9.23
CA THR A 312 1.95 -1.38 8.56
C THR A 312 1.50 -1.17 7.12
N SER A 313 1.40 0.07 6.66
CA SER A 313 0.96 0.34 5.29
C SER A 313 2.11 0.75 4.38
N ILE A 314 2.03 0.26 3.15
CA ILE A 314 2.89 0.66 2.05
C ILE A 314 1.98 1.25 0.98
N GLN A 315 2.13 2.55 0.76
CA GLN A 315 1.25 3.34 -0.07
C GLN A 315 2.02 3.81 -1.30
N ALA A 316 1.61 3.33 -2.48
CA ALA A 316 2.13 3.90 -3.71
C ALA A 316 1.60 5.33 -3.85
N VAL A 317 2.51 6.27 -4.08
CA VAL A 317 2.19 7.69 -4.21
C VAL A 317 2.53 8.15 -5.61
N TYR A 318 1.55 8.66 -6.32
CA TYR A 318 1.73 9.38 -7.56
C TYR A 318 1.81 10.88 -7.27
N VAL A 319 2.81 11.53 -7.82
CA VAL A 319 3.00 12.98 -7.68
C VAL A 319 2.68 13.64 -9.03
N PRO A 320 1.56 14.40 -9.13
CA PRO A 320 1.20 15.08 -10.37
C PRO A 320 2.29 16.04 -10.82
N ALA A 321 2.73 15.92 -12.08
CA ALA A 321 3.77 16.76 -12.67
C ALA A 321 5.09 16.85 -11.87
N ASP A 322 5.38 15.84 -11.04
CA ASP A 322 6.49 15.82 -10.10
C ASP A 322 6.51 17.00 -9.10
N ASP A 323 5.35 17.62 -8.87
CA ASP A 323 5.17 18.76 -7.95
C ASP A 323 4.79 18.27 -6.55
N LEU A 324 5.77 18.24 -5.66
CA LEU A 324 5.59 17.86 -4.26
C LEU A 324 4.78 18.89 -3.44
N THR A 325 4.55 20.07 -3.99
CA THR A 325 3.77 21.13 -3.33
C THR A 325 2.28 21.05 -3.62
N ASP A 326 1.88 20.15 -4.54
CA ASP A 326 0.46 19.86 -4.79
C ASP A 326 -0.22 19.40 -3.50
N PRO A 327 -1.44 19.89 -3.17
CA PRO A 327 -2.12 19.58 -1.92
C PRO A 327 -2.32 18.09 -1.64
N ALA A 328 -2.51 17.24 -2.65
CA ALA A 328 -2.74 15.82 -2.47
C ALA A 328 -1.49 15.08 -1.95
N PRO A 329 -0.34 15.11 -2.64
CA PRO A 329 0.88 14.54 -2.08
C PRO A 329 1.30 15.21 -0.77
N ALA A 330 1.21 16.54 -0.66
CA ALA A 330 1.60 17.25 0.56
C ALA A 330 0.81 16.78 1.79
N THR A 331 -0.51 16.61 1.66
CA THR A 331 -1.36 16.08 2.75
C THR A 331 -1.01 14.62 3.06
N THR A 332 -0.75 13.80 2.05
CA THR A 332 -0.36 12.39 2.24
C THR A 332 0.98 12.29 2.95
N PHE A 333 1.98 13.07 2.53
CA PHE A 333 3.31 13.07 3.15
C PHE A 333 3.31 13.40 4.64
N ALA A 334 2.41 14.28 5.07
CA ALA A 334 2.28 14.64 6.49
C ALA A 334 1.95 13.43 7.39
N HIS A 335 1.40 12.37 6.84
CA HIS A 335 1.06 11.15 7.57
C HIS A 335 2.13 10.04 7.46
N LEU A 336 3.12 10.18 6.58
CA LEU A 336 4.10 9.13 6.33
C LEU A 336 5.21 9.11 7.39
N ASP A 337 5.54 7.93 7.87
CA ASP A 337 6.68 7.68 8.76
C ASP A 337 8.00 7.47 8.00
N GLY A 338 7.92 7.20 6.71
CA GLY A 338 9.09 7.03 5.85
C GLY A 338 8.72 6.99 4.37
N THR A 339 9.74 7.13 3.54
CA THR A 339 9.61 7.06 2.08
C THR A 339 10.64 6.12 1.50
N THR A 340 10.21 5.24 0.60
CA THR A 340 11.07 4.37 -0.19
C THR A 340 10.99 4.83 -1.64
N VAL A 341 12.09 5.35 -2.16
CA VAL A 341 12.19 5.88 -3.52
C VAL A 341 12.90 4.86 -4.40
N LEU A 342 12.27 4.46 -5.50
CA LEU A 342 12.85 3.56 -6.48
C LEU A 342 13.45 4.34 -7.64
N SER A 343 14.72 4.08 -7.92
CA SER A 343 15.55 4.81 -8.91
C SER A 343 15.66 4.06 -10.22
N ARG A 344 15.35 4.74 -11.34
CA ARG A 344 15.60 4.20 -12.68
C ARG A 344 17.09 4.03 -12.98
N SER A 345 17.92 4.89 -12.44
CA SER A 345 19.37 4.81 -12.65
C SER A 345 19.96 3.54 -12.01
N LEU A 346 19.49 3.16 -10.84
CA LEU A 346 19.88 1.90 -10.19
C LEU A 346 19.33 0.69 -10.94
N ALA A 347 18.08 0.74 -11.36
CA ALA A 347 17.48 -0.32 -12.19
C ALA A 347 18.24 -0.51 -13.51
N ALA A 348 18.64 0.57 -14.16
CA ALA A 348 19.46 0.53 -15.39
C ALA A 348 20.85 -0.08 -15.17
N LYS A 349 21.43 0.07 -13.96
CA LYS A 349 22.68 -0.60 -13.57
C LYS A 349 22.48 -2.07 -13.17
N GLY A 350 21.25 -2.57 -13.15
CA GLY A 350 20.92 -3.92 -12.68
C GLY A 350 20.96 -4.09 -11.15
N ILE A 351 20.96 -3.00 -10.38
CA ILE A 351 20.92 -3.04 -8.92
C ILE A 351 19.48 -3.20 -8.45
N TYR A 352 19.18 -4.36 -7.92
CA TYR A 352 17.85 -4.69 -7.38
C TYR A 352 17.94 -5.21 -5.94
N PRO A 353 17.03 -4.77 -5.04
CA PRO A 353 15.98 -3.77 -5.28
C PRO A 353 16.57 -2.39 -5.62
N ALA A 354 15.93 -1.69 -6.54
CA ALA A 354 16.42 -0.40 -7.04
C ALA A 354 16.08 0.78 -6.09
N VAL A 355 16.19 0.56 -4.79
CA VAL A 355 15.91 1.57 -3.76
C VAL A 355 17.02 2.59 -3.73
N ASP A 356 16.67 3.87 -3.89
CA ASP A 356 17.63 4.98 -3.78
C ASP A 356 18.03 5.18 -2.31
N PRO A 357 19.28 4.88 -1.95
CA PRO A 357 19.74 4.95 -0.57
C PRO A 357 19.87 6.38 -0.03
N LEU A 358 19.95 7.37 -0.92
CA LEU A 358 20.07 8.79 -0.56
C LEU A 358 18.75 9.54 -0.67
N GLY A 359 17.85 9.08 -1.55
CA GLY A 359 16.54 9.69 -1.74
C GLY A 359 15.46 9.15 -0.82
N SER A 360 15.69 8.02 -0.15
CA SER A 360 14.75 7.39 0.76
C SER A 360 14.97 7.83 2.20
N THR A 361 13.90 7.91 3.00
CA THR A 361 13.96 8.45 4.38
C THR A 361 13.13 7.61 5.34
N SER A 362 13.47 7.65 6.63
CA SER A 362 12.68 7.07 7.71
C SER A 362 12.80 7.88 8.99
N THR A 363 11.69 8.12 9.65
CA THR A 363 11.65 8.72 10.99
C THR A 363 12.20 7.80 12.07
N MET A 364 12.30 6.50 11.77
CA MET A 364 12.83 5.49 12.70
C MET A 364 14.36 5.50 12.79
N LEU A 365 15.08 6.07 11.80
CA LEU A 365 16.54 6.09 11.79
C LEU A 365 17.07 7.18 12.76
N GLN A 366 16.95 6.90 14.04
CA GLN A 366 17.41 7.76 15.14
C GLN A 366 18.14 6.90 16.18
N PRO A 367 19.22 7.42 16.82
CA PRO A 367 20.02 6.62 17.78
C PRO A 367 19.21 6.06 18.95
N ASN A 368 18.23 6.84 19.42
CA ASN A 368 17.35 6.44 20.54
C ASN A 368 16.32 5.36 20.17
N ILE A 369 16.13 5.05 18.89
CA ILE A 369 15.20 4.03 18.41
C ILE A 369 15.94 2.79 17.93
N VAL A 370 16.89 2.96 17.00
CA VAL A 370 17.61 1.84 16.37
C VAL A 370 18.92 1.48 17.08
N GLY A 371 19.39 2.32 17.99
CA GLY A 371 20.68 2.19 18.64
C GLY A 371 21.83 2.83 17.86
N ASP A 372 22.94 3.11 18.59
CA ASP A 372 24.09 3.84 18.01
C ASP A 372 24.78 3.04 16.90
N GLU A 373 24.89 1.75 17.05
CA GLU A 373 25.60 0.88 16.08
C GLU A 373 24.90 0.93 14.71
N HIS A 374 23.58 0.70 14.68
CA HIS A 374 22.81 0.76 13.46
C HIS A 374 22.84 2.17 12.85
N TYR A 375 22.57 3.18 13.67
CA TYR A 375 22.53 4.58 13.21
C TYR A 375 23.86 5.01 12.60
N ASN A 376 24.98 4.77 13.29
CA ASN A 376 26.31 5.16 12.81
C ASN A 376 26.70 4.41 11.54
N THR A 377 26.36 3.13 11.42
CA THR A 377 26.61 2.34 10.21
C THR A 377 25.81 2.89 9.02
N ALA A 378 24.52 3.15 9.23
CA ALA A 378 23.67 3.74 8.19
C ALA A 378 24.17 5.10 7.71
N ARG A 379 24.57 5.97 8.65
CA ARG A 379 25.13 7.30 8.32
C ARG A 379 26.47 7.20 7.57
N ALA A 380 27.32 6.27 7.96
CA ALA A 380 28.60 6.01 7.25
C ALA A 380 28.37 5.51 5.82
N VAL A 381 27.41 4.61 5.62
CA VAL A 381 26.98 4.15 4.27
C VAL A 381 26.47 5.32 3.43
N GLN A 382 25.58 6.14 3.99
CA GLN A 382 25.04 7.31 3.28
C GLN A 382 26.14 8.32 2.92
N SER A 383 27.04 8.61 3.85
CA SER A 383 28.16 9.53 3.61
C SER A 383 29.10 9.03 2.50
N THR A 384 29.43 7.74 2.51
CA THR A 384 30.26 7.11 1.48
C THR A 384 29.60 7.18 0.09
N LEU A 385 28.30 6.88 0.01
CA LEU A 385 27.55 6.96 -1.25
C LEU A 385 27.37 8.40 -1.71
N GLN A 386 27.16 9.34 -0.81
CA GLN A 386 27.04 10.76 -1.13
C GLN A 386 28.37 11.29 -1.71
N ARG A 387 29.49 10.96 -1.08
CA ARG A 387 30.82 11.33 -1.60
C ARG A 387 31.08 10.73 -2.98
N TYR A 388 30.70 9.46 -3.17
CA TYR A 388 30.79 8.81 -4.47
C TYR A 388 29.97 9.53 -5.54
N LYS A 389 28.75 9.94 -5.21
CA LYS A 389 27.89 10.69 -6.12
C LYS A 389 28.51 12.02 -6.54
N GLU A 390 29.12 12.74 -5.61
CA GLU A 390 29.84 13.99 -5.90
C GLU A 390 31.05 13.79 -6.81
N LEU A 391 31.73 12.65 -6.68
CA LEU A 391 32.89 12.32 -7.50
C LEU A 391 32.53 11.78 -8.89
N GLN A 392 31.30 11.36 -9.13
CA GLN A 392 30.90 10.76 -10.41
C GLN A 392 31.12 11.68 -11.62
N ASP A 393 30.82 12.98 -11.47
CA ASP A 393 31.01 13.94 -12.55
C ASP A 393 32.52 14.14 -12.87
N ILE A 394 33.34 14.14 -11.83
CA ILE A 394 34.79 14.22 -11.97
C ILE A 394 35.33 12.97 -12.67
N ILE A 395 34.88 11.80 -12.25
CA ILE A 395 35.27 10.51 -12.84
C ILE A 395 34.86 10.42 -14.31
N ALA A 396 33.65 10.92 -14.65
CA ALA A 396 33.15 10.89 -16.02
C ALA A 396 33.96 11.79 -16.98
N ILE A 397 34.50 12.90 -16.48
CA ILE A 397 35.23 13.88 -17.30
C ILE A 397 36.74 13.60 -17.32
N LEU A 398 37.35 13.33 -16.17
CA LEU A 398 38.79 13.24 -15.98
C LEU A 398 39.32 11.81 -15.79
N GLY A 399 38.44 10.86 -15.48
CA GLY A 399 38.83 9.49 -15.15
C GLY A 399 39.17 9.27 -13.67
N LEU A 400 39.32 8.02 -13.29
CA LEU A 400 39.65 7.61 -11.92
C LEU A 400 41.08 8.01 -11.49
N ASP A 401 41.98 8.12 -12.45
CA ASP A 401 43.40 8.36 -12.18
C ASP A 401 43.70 9.78 -11.67
N GLU A 402 42.80 10.71 -11.91
CA GLU A 402 42.90 12.10 -11.42
C GLU A 402 42.41 12.29 -9.98
N LEU A 403 41.80 11.26 -9.39
CA LEU A 403 41.34 11.30 -7.99
C LEU A 403 42.54 11.13 -7.02
N SER A 404 42.42 11.76 -5.86
CA SER A 404 43.31 11.50 -4.74
C SER A 404 43.26 10.02 -4.32
N GLU A 405 44.32 9.52 -3.66
CA GLU A 405 44.29 8.13 -3.15
C GLU A 405 43.14 7.89 -2.18
N GLU A 406 42.82 8.86 -1.35
CA GLU A 406 41.69 8.81 -0.42
C GLU A 406 40.35 8.71 -1.18
N ASP A 407 40.11 9.54 -2.19
CA ASP A 407 38.88 9.50 -2.98
C ASP A 407 38.78 8.21 -3.81
N ARG A 408 39.90 7.68 -4.33
CA ARG A 408 39.91 6.38 -5.01
C ARG A 408 39.47 5.24 -4.07
N LEU A 409 39.95 5.27 -2.84
CA LEU A 409 39.56 4.28 -1.84
C LEU A 409 38.06 4.39 -1.49
N ILE A 410 37.58 5.63 -1.30
CA ILE A 410 36.15 5.88 -1.06
C ILE A 410 35.30 5.36 -2.22
N VAL A 411 35.69 5.64 -3.46
CA VAL A 411 35.00 5.15 -4.66
C VAL A 411 34.97 3.61 -4.73
N ALA A 412 36.10 2.96 -4.43
CA ALA A 412 36.20 1.50 -4.44
C ALA A 412 35.25 0.87 -3.39
N ARG A 413 35.23 1.43 -2.18
CA ARG A 413 34.31 0.98 -1.11
C ARG A 413 32.86 1.30 -1.43
N ALA A 414 32.58 2.50 -1.97
CA ALA A 414 31.23 2.90 -2.37
C ALA A 414 30.61 1.97 -3.44
N ARG A 415 31.41 1.52 -4.40
CA ARG A 415 30.97 0.54 -5.39
C ARG A 415 30.62 -0.82 -4.77
N LYS A 416 31.42 -1.26 -3.80
CA LYS A 416 31.12 -2.48 -3.04
C LYS A 416 29.83 -2.32 -2.22
N VAL A 417 29.65 -1.17 -1.56
CA VAL A 417 28.43 -0.81 -0.82
C VAL A 417 27.22 -0.82 -1.75
N GLU A 418 27.29 -0.14 -2.90
CA GLU A 418 26.18 -0.08 -3.87
C GLU A 418 25.80 -1.50 -4.34
N ARG A 419 26.77 -2.36 -4.62
CA ARG A 419 26.50 -3.75 -5.02
C ARG A 419 25.98 -4.60 -3.88
N PHE A 420 26.47 -4.42 -2.65
CA PHE A 420 26.03 -5.16 -1.48
C PHE A 420 24.62 -4.75 -1.02
N LEU A 421 24.14 -3.56 -1.39
CA LEU A 421 22.74 -3.18 -1.22
C LEU A 421 21.78 -4.01 -2.09
N SER A 422 22.28 -4.62 -3.19
CA SER A 422 21.49 -5.56 -3.99
C SER A 422 21.30 -6.88 -3.26
N GLN A 423 20.18 -7.54 -3.55
CA GLN A 423 19.77 -8.76 -2.87
C GLN A 423 18.86 -9.60 -3.76
N PRO A 424 19.06 -10.93 -3.85
CA PRO A 424 18.13 -11.78 -4.57
C PRO A 424 16.85 -11.97 -3.75
N PHE A 425 15.71 -11.89 -4.40
CA PHE A 425 14.39 -12.04 -3.79
C PHE A 425 13.80 -13.42 -4.04
N PHE A 426 13.05 -13.95 -3.07
CA PHE A 426 12.35 -15.23 -3.19
C PHE A 426 11.33 -15.19 -4.34
N VAL A 427 10.58 -14.12 -4.45
CA VAL A 427 9.56 -13.96 -5.49
C VAL A 427 10.15 -13.79 -6.90
N ALA A 428 11.43 -13.51 -7.00
CA ALA A 428 12.15 -13.36 -8.28
C ALA A 428 12.94 -14.61 -8.69
N GLU A 429 12.97 -15.67 -7.90
CA GLU A 429 13.73 -16.89 -8.19
C GLU A 429 13.38 -17.50 -9.54
N VAL A 430 12.09 -17.51 -9.88
CA VAL A 430 11.58 -18.08 -11.15
C VAL A 430 12.17 -17.35 -12.36
N PHE A 431 12.43 -16.04 -12.23
CA PHE A 431 12.93 -15.19 -13.30
C PHE A 431 14.46 -15.11 -13.34
N THR A 432 15.10 -15.12 -12.16
CA THR A 432 16.54 -14.89 -12.04
C THR A 432 17.36 -16.19 -11.97
N GLY A 433 16.71 -17.29 -11.58
CA GLY A 433 17.39 -18.57 -11.30
C GLY A 433 18.28 -18.53 -10.06
N SER A 434 18.26 -17.44 -9.29
CA SER A 434 19.05 -17.28 -8.06
C SER A 434 18.15 -17.45 -6.84
N PRO A 435 18.54 -18.29 -5.84
CA PRO A 435 17.76 -18.46 -4.62
C PRO A 435 17.60 -17.13 -3.86
N GLY A 436 16.38 -16.83 -3.43
CA GLY A 436 16.10 -15.66 -2.62
C GLY A 436 16.76 -15.73 -1.25
N LYS A 437 16.95 -14.56 -0.64
CA LYS A 437 17.61 -14.41 0.66
C LYS A 437 16.84 -13.45 1.54
N TYR A 438 16.55 -13.90 2.76
CA TYR A 438 16.16 -13.03 3.86
C TYR A 438 17.40 -12.73 4.68
N VAL A 439 17.74 -11.45 4.86
CA VAL A 439 18.94 -11.05 5.61
C VAL A 439 18.51 -10.35 6.89
N LYS A 440 18.95 -10.90 8.03
CA LYS A 440 18.68 -10.28 9.34
C LYS A 440 19.38 -8.93 9.46
N LEU A 441 18.77 -8.02 10.19
CA LEU A 441 19.31 -6.68 10.41
C LEU A 441 20.72 -6.70 11.00
N GLU A 442 20.97 -7.58 11.97
CA GLU A 442 22.31 -7.73 12.58
C GLU A 442 23.38 -8.12 11.55
N ASP A 443 23.07 -9.05 10.65
CA ASP A 443 23.99 -9.51 9.61
C ASP A 443 24.22 -8.41 8.57
N THR A 444 23.18 -7.64 8.28
CA THR A 444 23.25 -6.44 7.42
C THR A 444 24.22 -5.41 8.01
N ILE A 445 24.04 -5.03 9.28
CA ILE A 445 24.90 -4.06 9.95
C ILE A 445 26.36 -4.52 9.95
N LYS A 446 26.62 -5.76 10.38
CA LYS A 446 27.98 -6.35 10.40
C LYS A 446 28.61 -6.38 9.01
N GLY A 447 27.83 -6.72 7.99
CA GLY A 447 28.31 -6.76 6.61
C GLY A 447 28.79 -5.40 6.11
N PHE A 448 27.99 -4.35 6.30
CA PHE A 448 28.38 -3.00 5.91
C PHE A 448 29.55 -2.46 6.73
N GLN A 449 29.63 -2.76 8.03
CA GLN A 449 30.77 -2.38 8.86
C GLN A 449 32.08 -2.97 8.33
N LYS A 450 32.13 -4.24 7.93
CA LYS A 450 33.31 -4.88 7.35
C LYS A 450 33.74 -4.24 6.02
N ILE A 451 32.78 -3.82 5.19
CA ILE A 451 33.10 -3.13 3.94
C ILE A 451 33.69 -1.75 4.23
N LEU A 452 33.08 -1.00 5.15
CA LEU A 452 33.49 0.36 5.50
C LEU A 452 34.82 0.42 6.25
N SER A 453 35.12 -0.58 7.09
CA SER A 453 36.39 -0.69 7.84
C SER A 453 37.60 -0.97 6.95
N GLY A 454 37.38 -1.50 5.75
CA GLY A 454 38.43 -1.87 4.83
C GLY A 454 38.93 -3.30 4.92
N GLU A 455 38.36 -4.11 5.82
CA GLU A 455 38.71 -5.53 5.93
C GLU A 455 38.58 -6.31 4.62
N LEU A 456 37.71 -5.82 3.72
CA LEU A 456 37.36 -6.47 2.47
C LEU A 456 37.81 -5.70 1.22
N ASP A 457 38.78 -4.78 1.39
CA ASP A 457 39.26 -3.96 0.28
C ASP A 457 39.89 -4.78 -0.86
N ASP A 458 40.52 -5.93 -0.53
CA ASP A 458 41.16 -6.84 -1.48
C ASP A 458 40.17 -7.69 -2.31
N LEU A 459 38.89 -7.71 -1.93
CA LEU A 459 37.89 -8.49 -2.64
C LEU A 459 37.33 -7.75 -3.87
N PRO A 460 37.07 -8.47 -4.98
CA PRO A 460 36.49 -7.85 -6.17
C PRO A 460 35.07 -7.36 -5.93
N GLU A 461 34.68 -6.22 -6.48
CA GLU A 461 33.36 -5.63 -6.29
C GLU A 461 32.21 -6.55 -6.76
N GLN A 462 32.44 -7.43 -7.74
CA GLN A 462 31.47 -8.39 -8.26
C GLN A 462 31.04 -9.43 -7.21
N ALA A 463 31.88 -9.69 -6.21
CA ALA A 463 31.56 -10.62 -5.13
C ALA A 463 30.39 -10.14 -4.26
N PHE A 464 30.17 -8.83 -4.19
CA PHE A 464 29.13 -8.20 -3.37
C PHE A 464 27.77 -8.06 -4.09
N TYR A 465 27.72 -8.45 -5.38
CA TYR A 465 26.50 -8.28 -6.18
C TYR A 465 25.54 -9.46 -6.00
N LEU A 466 24.26 -9.16 -5.72
CA LEU A 466 23.18 -10.13 -5.53
C LEU A 466 23.56 -11.28 -4.58
N VAL A 467 23.95 -10.92 -3.38
CA VAL A 467 24.25 -11.86 -2.28
C VAL A 467 23.36 -11.54 -1.08
N GLY A 468 23.21 -12.49 -0.16
CA GLY A 468 22.54 -12.29 1.11
C GLY A 468 23.45 -11.57 2.10
N ASP A 469 24.10 -12.31 3.00
CA ASP A 469 25.00 -11.77 4.01
C ASP A 469 26.44 -11.59 3.49
N ILE A 470 27.29 -11.05 4.33
CA ILE A 470 28.69 -10.78 3.98
C ILE A 470 29.50 -12.06 3.79
N ASN A 471 29.13 -13.16 4.44
CA ASN A 471 29.84 -14.43 4.31
C ASN A 471 29.63 -15.03 2.90
N GLU A 472 28.45 -14.83 2.33
CA GLU A 472 28.19 -15.21 0.94
C GLU A 472 29.06 -14.40 -0.04
N ALA A 473 29.26 -13.10 0.22
CA ALA A 473 30.16 -12.27 -0.59
C ALA A 473 31.59 -12.76 -0.52
N ILE A 474 32.09 -13.12 0.66
CA ILE A 474 33.44 -13.67 0.86
C ILE A 474 33.58 -15.00 0.12
N ALA A 475 32.62 -15.92 0.29
CA ALA A 475 32.64 -17.23 -0.40
C ALA A 475 32.55 -17.06 -1.94
N LYS A 476 31.78 -16.08 -2.42
CA LYS A 476 31.72 -15.75 -3.85
C LYS A 476 33.02 -15.19 -4.38
N ALA A 477 33.72 -14.37 -3.59
CA ALA A 477 35.03 -13.84 -3.94
C ALA A 477 36.08 -14.96 -4.10
N GLU A 478 36.05 -15.97 -3.24
CA GLU A 478 36.95 -17.14 -3.36
C GLU A 478 36.70 -17.91 -4.66
N LYS A 479 35.42 -18.10 -5.03
CA LYS A 479 35.05 -18.74 -6.31
C LYS A 479 35.44 -17.94 -7.54
N LEU A 480 35.53 -16.62 -7.44
CA LEU A 480 35.94 -15.76 -8.56
C LEU A 480 37.46 -15.67 -8.72
N LYS A 481 38.25 -16.09 -7.72
CA LYS A 481 39.72 -16.15 -7.77
C LYS A 481 40.25 -17.46 -8.36
N GLY A 482 39.44 -18.52 -8.35
CA GLY A 482 39.78 -19.84 -8.92
C GLY A 482 39.16 -20.04 -10.29
#